data_017f1245a6fda5f9f5cb7355c20db9f5
#
_entry.id   017f1245a6fda5f9f5cb7355c20db9f5
#
_cell.length_a   1.000
_cell.length_b   1.000
_cell.length_c   1.000
_cell.angle_alpha   90.00
_cell.angle_beta   90.00
_cell.angle_gamma   90.00
#
_symmetry.space_group_name_H-M   'P 1'
#
loop_
_entity.id
_entity.type
_entity.pdbx_description
1 polymer ?
#
loop_
_entity_poly.entity_id
_entity_poly.type
_entity_poly.pdbx_seq_one_letter_code
_entity_poly.pdbx_strand_id
1 'polypeptide(L)'
;MKNILFILALAGCCAALPAAAGEDAPAPQIVNVAGRETVSLDGLWKTIVDPYENGYYDYRRKPLKDNMSYFADDDFDKDRTKLFEYNFNTDRTLLVPGDWNTQRPQLYYYEGTVWYRNLFDYKPRADRRAFLYFGAANYETIVGLNGRKIGKHVGGYTPFNFEITDKVREGQNSLVVKVDNKRLAEGVPTLNSDWWNYGGLTRSVVIVETPLTFIRDYSVQLKKGEPQVIAGWVQLDGAEAEQTVTVEIPELKISKKVTTDADGYAAFEVKAKPAYWSPENPKLYAVKIAAETDSVDDRIGFRTIETKGTKILLNGKEVFCRGVSIHEEMPYGMSGRAFSEEQARILLGWAKEMGCNFVRLAHYPHNEAMVRAAEEMGLMVWSEIPVYWTIQWENPATYANAEAQLVDMITRDKNRAAVVIWSVANETPHGEARLKFLRSLIAKARSMDDTRLVSAAMEKTRLKPDLLTVKDDLADLVDLISFNQYVGWYDGESEKCDRVNWTFELEKPVFISEFGGGAVYGRHGERTERFTEEYMEDLYERSVRMFKRMPGLAGTTPWVLKDFRSPRRQMVGIQDDFNRKGLVSDQGGRKKAYFVMQRWYDELEKQYR
;
A
#
# COMPACT_ATOMS: atom_id res chain seq x y z
N MET A 1 35.04 25.53 45.30
CA MET A 1 35.02 25.84 43.87
C MET A 1 34.92 24.50 43.13
N LYS A 2 33.70 24.12 42.73
CA LYS A 2 33.45 22.88 41.96
C LYS A 2 33.12 23.31 40.54
N ASN A 3 34.01 22.96 39.61
CA ASN A 3 33.77 23.14 38.18
C ASN A 3 32.79 22.08 37.69
N ILE A 4 31.64 22.54 37.20
CA ILE A 4 30.66 21.71 36.49
C ILE A 4 31.00 21.83 34.99
N LEU A 5 31.45 20.72 34.41
CA LEU A 5 31.68 20.58 32.99
C LEU A 5 30.32 20.24 32.31
N PHE A 6 29.81 21.16 31.51
CA PHE A 6 28.68 20.87 30.61
C PHE A 6 29.20 20.12 29.38
N ILE A 7 28.84 18.87 29.23
CA ILE A 7 29.05 18.11 28.00
C ILE A 7 27.83 18.37 27.11
N LEU A 8 28.02 19.16 26.04
CA LEU A 8 27.08 19.23 24.93
C LEU A 8 27.20 17.92 24.12
N ALA A 9 26.17 17.09 24.17
CA ALA A 9 26.01 15.97 23.25
C ALA A 9 25.48 16.52 21.92
N LEU A 10 26.37 16.71 20.94
CA LEU A 10 25.97 16.84 19.54
C LEU A 10 25.46 15.46 19.09
N ALA A 11 24.15 15.35 18.93
CA ALA A 11 23.54 14.26 18.17
C ALA A 11 23.82 14.49 16.67
N GLY A 12 24.93 13.96 16.19
CA GLY A 12 25.20 13.85 14.77
C GLY A 12 24.20 12.86 14.16
N CYS A 13 23.22 13.34 13.41
CA CYS A 13 22.44 12.51 12.50
C CYS A 13 23.39 12.07 11.39
N CYS A 14 24.00 10.86 11.53
CA CYS A 14 24.60 10.18 10.40
C CYS A 14 23.46 9.78 9.45
N ALA A 15 23.21 10.60 8.45
CA ALA A 15 22.52 10.14 7.26
C ALA A 15 23.38 9.03 6.66
N ALA A 16 22.94 7.79 6.79
CA ALA A 16 23.57 6.68 6.07
C ALA A 16 23.37 6.94 4.58
N LEU A 17 24.44 7.19 3.88
CA LEU A 17 24.47 7.16 2.42
C LEU A 17 23.82 5.83 1.99
N PRO A 18 22.89 5.83 1.03
CA PRO A 18 22.35 4.60 0.50
C PRO A 18 23.55 3.81 -0.06
N ALA A 19 23.65 2.54 0.33
CA ALA A 19 24.59 1.63 -0.30
C ALA A 19 24.42 1.74 -1.82
N ALA A 20 25.52 1.84 -2.57
CA ALA A 20 25.48 1.95 -4.01
C ALA A 20 24.51 0.89 -4.56
N ALA A 21 23.39 1.32 -5.09
CA ALA A 21 22.40 0.43 -5.69
C ALA A 21 23.14 -0.32 -6.81
N GLY A 22 22.98 -1.64 -6.86
CA GLY A 22 23.56 -2.43 -7.96
C GLY A 22 23.06 -1.90 -9.31
N GLU A 23 23.81 -2.09 -10.39
CA GLU A 23 23.47 -1.59 -11.75
C GLU A 23 22.02 -1.90 -12.21
N ASP A 24 21.38 -2.88 -11.58
CA ASP A 24 20.01 -3.33 -11.88
C ASP A 24 18.92 -2.75 -10.98
N ALA A 25 19.26 -1.99 -9.93
CA ALA A 25 18.26 -1.50 -8.98
C ALA A 25 17.46 -0.31 -9.52
N PRO A 26 16.16 -0.16 -9.14
CA PRO A 26 15.41 1.06 -9.44
C PRO A 26 16.10 2.31 -8.90
N ALA A 27 15.90 3.43 -9.60
CA ALA A 27 16.28 4.74 -9.08
C ALA A 27 15.44 5.09 -7.83
N PRO A 28 15.91 6.00 -6.95
CA PRO A 28 15.09 6.49 -5.86
C PRO A 28 13.73 6.98 -6.36
N GLN A 29 12.69 6.73 -5.58
CA GLN A 29 11.31 7.04 -5.98
C GLN A 29 11.12 8.54 -6.27
N ILE A 30 10.37 8.85 -7.34
CA ILE A 30 9.87 10.20 -7.61
C ILE A 30 8.51 10.33 -6.94
N VAL A 31 8.38 11.29 -6.03
CA VAL A 31 7.13 11.54 -5.29
C VAL A 31 6.19 12.43 -6.10
N ASN A 32 4.88 12.21 -5.93
CA ASN A 32 3.82 13.01 -6.56
C ASN A 32 3.93 13.05 -8.10
N VAL A 33 4.02 11.89 -8.71
CA VAL A 33 4.04 11.75 -10.18
C VAL A 33 2.75 12.30 -10.81
N ALA A 34 1.62 12.22 -10.11
CA ALA A 34 0.34 12.79 -10.56
C ALA A 34 0.38 14.33 -10.76
N GLY A 35 1.28 15.02 -10.07
CA GLY A 35 1.49 16.47 -10.19
C GLY A 35 2.55 16.87 -11.23
N ARG A 36 3.01 15.93 -12.08
CA ARG A 36 4.09 16.15 -13.06
C ARG A 36 3.63 15.92 -14.49
N GLU A 37 4.40 16.47 -15.42
CA GLU A 37 4.24 16.16 -16.84
C GLU A 37 4.63 14.69 -17.10
N THR A 38 3.72 13.94 -17.71
CA THR A 38 3.90 12.51 -17.99
C THR A 38 3.43 12.15 -19.39
N VAL A 39 4.08 11.14 -19.98
CA VAL A 39 3.60 10.49 -21.21
C VAL A 39 3.08 9.12 -20.82
N SER A 40 1.78 8.88 -20.99
CA SER A 40 1.18 7.59 -20.68
C SER A 40 1.59 6.52 -21.68
N LEU A 41 1.95 5.36 -21.16
CA LEU A 41 2.17 4.14 -21.95
C LEU A 41 1.04 3.11 -21.71
N ASP A 42 -0.01 3.49 -20.99
CA ASP A 42 -1.18 2.64 -20.75
C ASP A 42 -1.89 2.28 -22.08
N GLY A 43 -2.56 1.15 -22.08
CA GLY A 43 -3.28 0.66 -23.25
C GLY A 43 -3.05 -0.84 -23.52
N LEU A 44 -3.26 -1.26 -24.75
CA LEU A 44 -3.09 -2.67 -25.15
C LEU A 44 -1.62 -2.95 -25.50
N TRP A 45 -0.98 -3.82 -24.71
CA TRP A 45 0.39 -4.26 -24.94
C TRP A 45 0.40 -5.66 -25.54
N LYS A 46 1.31 -5.91 -26.47
CA LYS A 46 1.57 -7.26 -27.01
C LYS A 46 2.20 -8.14 -25.94
N THR A 47 1.84 -9.43 -25.89
CA THR A 47 2.28 -10.31 -24.82
C THR A 47 2.70 -11.70 -25.29
N ILE A 48 3.65 -12.29 -24.54
CA ILE A 48 4.05 -13.70 -24.65
C ILE A 48 3.90 -14.34 -23.28
N VAL A 49 3.19 -15.45 -23.19
CA VAL A 49 3.13 -16.28 -21.97
C VAL A 49 4.29 -17.26 -22.01
N ASP A 50 5.17 -17.21 -21.01
CA ASP A 50 6.44 -17.94 -20.98
C ASP A 50 6.60 -18.73 -19.66
N PRO A 51 5.88 -19.86 -19.49
CA PRO A 51 5.87 -20.60 -18.23
C PRO A 51 7.22 -21.21 -17.84
N TYR A 52 8.12 -21.37 -18.79
CA TYR A 52 9.44 -21.92 -18.58
C TYR A 52 10.55 -20.86 -18.55
N GLU A 53 10.23 -19.58 -18.76
CA GLU A 53 11.18 -18.48 -18.83
C GLU A 53 12.24 -18.64 -19.93
N ASN A 54 11.88 -19.27 -21.03
CA ASN A 54 12.78 -19.51 -22.16
C ASN A 54 13.27 -18.20 -22.83
N GLY A 55 12.51 -17.12 -22.68
CA GLY A 55 12.89 -15.81 -23.16
C GLY A 55 13.97 -15.12 -22.32
N TYR A 56 14.29 -15.65 -21.13
CA TYR A 56 15.28 -15.08 -20.23
C TYR A 56 16.42 -16.05 -19.86
N TYR A 57 16.14 -17.35 -19.71
CA TYR A 57 17.10 -18.37 -19.32
C TYR A 57 17.37 -19.38 -20.42
N ASP A 58 18.61 -19.84 -20.52
CA ASP A 58 18.94 -21.02 -21.32
C ASP A 58 18.47 -22.32 -20.62
N TYR A 59 18.66 -23.45 -21.28
CA TYR A 59 18.30 -24.78 -20.75
C TYR A 59 19.08 -25.19 -19.48
N ARG A 60 20.15 -24.46 -19.14
CA ARG A 60 20.93 -24.63 -17.90
C ARG A 60 20.50 -23.64 -16.81
N ARG A 61 19.41 -22.89 -17.04
CA ARG A 61 18.92 -21.83 -16.13
C ARG A 61 19.94 -20.70 -15.93
N LYS A 62 20.76 -20.41 -16.93
CA LYS A 62 21.62 -19.23 -16.95
C LYS A 62 20.95 -18.12 -17.75
N PRO A 63 21.02 -16.85 -17.30
CA PRO A 63 20.47 -15.73 -18.04
C PRO A 63 21.06 -15.67 -19.46
N LEU A 64 20.21 -15.48 -20.44
CA LEU A 64 20.60 -15.19 -21.81
C LEU A 64 21.22 -13.78 -21.89
N LYS A 65 22.06 -13.55 -22.89
CA LYS A 65 22.44 -12.19 -23.25
C LYS A 65 21.23 -11.43 -23.79
N ASP A 66 21.21 -10.12 -23.65
CA ASP A 66 20.06 -9.29 -24.07
C ASP A 66 19.67 -9.51 -25.54
N ASN A 67 20.67 -9.60 -26.42
CA ASN A 67 20.47 -9.88 -27.84
C ASN A 67 20.04 -11.31 -28.20
N MET A 68 19.93 -12.19 -27.20
CA MET A 68 19.43 -13.58 -27.35
C MET A 68 18.14 -13.81 -26.55
N SER A 69 17.74 -12.84 -25.73
CA SER A 69 16.51 -12.85 -24.94
C SER A 69 15.36 -12.17 -25.69
N TYR A 70 14.14 -12.25 -25.14
CA TYR A 70 13.00 -11.51 -25.70
C TYR A 70 13.12 -9.99 -25.59
N PHE A 71 14.11 -9.45 -24.90
CA PHE A 71 14.42 -8.02 -24.95
C PHE A 71 14.87 -7.56 -26.34
N ALA A 72 15.51 -8.42 -27.12
CA ALA A 72 15.96 -8.10 -28.47
C ALA A 72 14.82 -7.75 -29.41
N ASP A 73 13.60 -8.26 -29.12
CA ASP A 73 12.41 -8.00 -29.93
C ASP A 73 12.65 -8.28 -31.42
N ASP A 74 13.23 -9.43 -31.70
CA ASP A 74 13.52 -9.85 -33.06
C ASP A 74 12.23 -9.99 -33.88
N ASP A 75 12.22 -9.38 -35.06
CA ASP A 75 11.09 -9.39 -35.97
C ASP A 75 11.26 -10.53 -36.98
N PHE A 76 10.34 -11.51 -36.92
CA PHE A 76 10.30 -12.63 -37.89
C PHE A 76 10.21 -12.14 -39.33
N ASP A 77 9.52 -11.04 -39.60
CA ASP A 77 9.37 -10.50 -40.93
C ASP A 77 10.69 -9.96 -41.51
N LYS A 78 11.66 -9.61 -40.63
CA LYS A 78 13.01 -9.18 -41.05
C LYS A 78 13.96 -10.32 -41.33
N ASP A 79 13.81 -11.45 -40.65
CA ASP A 79 14.66 -12.64 -40.86
C ASP A 79 13.85 -13.94 -40.82
N ARG A 80 13.34 -14.34 -41.97
CA ARG A 80 12.56 -15.57 -42.15
C ARG A 80 13.38 -16.86 -42.02
N THR A 81 14.69 -16.76 -41.85
CA THR A 81 15.55 -17.93 -41.62
C THR A 81 15.59 -18.35 -40.18
N LYS A 82 15.20 -17.47 -39.25
CA LYS A 82 15.08 -17.78 -37.83
C LYS A 82 13.79 -18.57 -37.58
N LEU A 83 13.89 -19.57 -36.72
CA LEU A 83 12.73 -20.27 -36.20
C LEU A 83 12.22 -19.55 -34.96
N PHE A 84 11.01 -18.98 -35.06
CA PHE A 84 10.35 -18.30 -33.92
C PHE A 84 9.15 -19.15 -33.49
N GLU A 85 9.20 -19.69 -32.29
CA GLU A 85 8.05 -20.31 -31.63
C GLU A 85 7.20 -19.27 -30.87
N TYR A 86 7.81 -18.15 -30.47
CA TYR A 86 7.17 -17.06 -29.71
C TYR A 86 7.48 -15.72 -30.36
N ASN A 87 6.44 -14.92 -30.58
CA ASN A 87 6.55 -13.66 -31.31
C ASN A 87 5.53 -12.65 -30.76
N PHE A 88 5.98 -11.43 -30.45
CA PHE A 88 5.11 -10.34 -30.01
C PHE A 88 4.14 -9.85 -31.11
N ASN A 89 4.41 -10.10 -32.39
CA ASN A 89 3.54 -9.69 -33.50
C ASN A 89 2.28 -10.57 -33.65
N THR A 90 1.99 -11.43 -32.65
CA THR A 90 0.74 -12.18 -32.56
C THR A 90 -0.41 -11.27 -32.13
N ASP A 91 -1.67 -11.75 -32.25
CA ASP A 91 -2.87 -11.02 -31.81
C ASP A 91 -3.06 -11.01 -30.29
N ARG A 92 -2.15 -11.62 -29.52
CA ARG A 92 -2.26 -11.66 -28.05
C ARG A 92 -1.89 -10.32 -27.48
N THR A 93 -2.84 -9.72 -26.78
CA THR A 93 -2.66 -8.46 -26.04
C THR A 93 -3.24 -8.57 -24.64
N LEU A 94 -2.73 -7.75 -23.74
CA LEU A 94 -3.31 -7.48 -22.42
C LEU A 94 -3.41 -5.98 -22.22
N LEU A 95 -4.46 -5.55 -21.53
CA LEU A 95 -4.62 -4.16 -21.12
C LEU A 95 -3.68 -3.85 -19.95
N VAL A 96 -3.01 -2.72 -20.04
CA VAL A 96 -2.19 -2.10 -18.99
C VAL A 96 -2.80 -0.73 -18.68
N PRO A 97 -3.10 -0.41 -17.41
CA PRO A 97 -2.99 -1.27 -16.23
C PRO A 97 -4.02 -2.42 -16.21
N GLY A 98 -3.61 -3.54 -15.62
CA GLY A 98 -4.49 -4.70 -15.42
C GLY A 98 -3.73 -5.97 -15.09
N ASP A 99 -4.43 -6.94 -14.56
CA ASP A 99 -3.89 -8.27 -14.33
C ASP A 99 -4.22 -9.22 -15.50
N TRP A 100 -3.40 -10.23 -15.74
CA TRP A 100 -3.66 -11.21 -16.80
C TRP A 100 -4.68 -12.26 -16.40
N ASN A 101 -4.88 -12.50 -15.08
CA ASN A 101 -5.71 -13.59 -14.58
C ASN A 101 -7.18 -13.39 -14.92
N THR A 102 -7.65 -12.15 -14.96
CA THR A 102 -9.05 -11.82 -15.23
C THR A 102 -9.31 -11.41 -16.68
N GLN A 103 -8.28 -11.07 -17.43
CA GLN A 103 -8.42 -10.67 -18.83
C GLN A 103 -8.50 -11.84 -19.79
N ARG A 104 -8.01 -13.05 -19.40
CA ARG A 104 -8.02 -14.24 -20.24
C ARG A 104 -8.37 -15.49 -19.43
N PRO A 105 -9.39 -16.26 -19.82
CA PRO A 105 -9.77 -17.49 -19.13
C PRO A 105 -8.62 -18.50 -18.97
N GLN A 106 -7.73 -18.60 -19.97
CA GLN A 106 -6.59 -19.51 -19.95
C GLN A 106 -5.54 -19.13 -18.89
N LEU A 107 -5.54 -17.87 -18.44
CA LEU A 107 -4.60 -17.36 -17.44
C LEU A 107 -5.23 -17.22 -16.06
N TYR A 108 -6.48 -17.66 -15.86
CA TYR A 108 -7.21 -17.44 -14.61
C TYR A 108 -6.44 -17.92 -13.37
N TYR A 109 -5.90 -19.13 -13.39
CA TYR A 109 -5.04 -19.67 -12.32
C TYR A 109 -3.53 -19.57 -12.63
N TYR A 110 -3.15 -18.92 -13.73
CA TYR A 110 -1.75 -18.88 -14.12
C TYR A 110 -0.91 -18.06 -13.15
N GLU A 111 0.10 -18.71 -12.57
CA GLU A 111 1.22 -18.09 -11.86
C GLU A 111 2.51 -18.43 -12.62
N GLY A 112 3.22 -17.42 -13.10
CA GLY A 112 4.39 -17.60 -13.95
C GLY A 112 4.81 -16.31 -14.64
N THR A 113 5.56 -16.47 -15.71
CA THR A 113 6.12 -15.34 -16.47
C THR A 113 5.23 -14.97 -17.64
N VAL A 114 4.95 -13.67 -17.77
CA VAL A 114 4.40 -13.03 -18.97
C VAL A 114 5.30 -11.89 -19.39
N TRP A 115 5.63 -11.87 -20.67
CA TRP A 115 6.36 -10.79 -21.32
C TRP A 115 5.38 -9.82 -21.95
N TYR A 116 5.65 -8.53 -21.78
CA TYR A 116 4.90 -7.42 -22.34
C TYR A 116 5.78 -6.62 -23.28
N ARG A 117 5.23 -6.15 -24.42
CA ARG A 117 5.90 -5.19 -25.30
C ARG A 117 4.99 -4.03 -25.62
N ASN A 118 5.55 -2.82 -25.50
CA ASN A 118 4.99 -1.58 -25.99
C ASN A 118 5.95 -0.92 -26.97
N LEU A 119 5.46 -0.53 -28.14
CA LEU A 119 6.18 0.33 -29.08
C LEU A 119 5.63 1.74 -28.94
N PHE A 120 6.49 2.70 -28.64
CA PHE A 120 6.08 4.09 -28.43
C PHE A 120 7.04 5.05 -29.13
N ASP A 121 6.49 6.13 -29.68
CA ASP A 121 7.28 7.22 -30.23
C ASP A 121 7.67 8.20 -29.12
N TYR A 122 8.93 8.60 -29.09
CA TYR A 122 9.45 9.55 -28.13
C TYR A 122 10.42 10.53 -28.78
N LYS A 123 10.43 11.76 -28.27
CA LYS A 123 11.39 12.79 -28.69
C LYS A 123 12.18 13.27 -27.48
N PRO A 124 13.41 12.78 -27.27
CA PRO A 124 14.26 13.22 -26.18
C PRO A 124 14.50 14.72 -26.20
N ARG A 125 14.52 15.34 -25.04
CA ARG A 125 14.77 16.76 -24.84
C ARG A 125 16.09 16.93 -24.09
N ALA A 126 17.01 17.74 -24.62
CA ALA A 126 18.35 17.91 -24.02
C ALA A 126 18.32 18.62 -22.65
N ASP A 127 17.25 19.37 -22.37
CA ASP A 127 17.02 20.09 -21.11
C ASP A 127 16.19 19.27 -20.08
N ARG A 128 15.91 17.98 -20.37
CA ARG A 128 15.08 17.10 -19.55
C ARG A 128 15.73 15.76 -19.28
N ARG A 129 15.39 15.21 -18.10
CA ARG A 129 15.61 13.81 -17.80
C ARG A 129 14.30 13.06 -17.98
N ALA A 130 14.38 11.80 -18.38
CA ALA A 130 13.24 10.92 -18.58
C ALA A 130 13.34 9.71 -17.66
N PHE A 131 12.24 9.40 -16.98
CA PHE A 131 12.14 8.25 -16.07
C PHE A 131 10.96 7.39 -16.48
N LEU A 132 11.21 6.11 -16.69
CA LEU A 132 10.16 5.13 -16.87
C LEU A 132 9.63 4.73 -15.48
N TYR A 133 8.39 5.10 -15.19
CA TYR A 133 7.73 4.89 -13.90
C TYR A 133 6.63 3.84 -14.03
N PHE A 134 6.63 2.89 -13.10
CA PHE A 134 5.62 1.86 -12.93
C PHE A 134 4.88 2.11 -11.61
N GLY A 135 3.57 2.24 -11.64
CA GLY A 135 2.77 2.36 -10.41
C GLY A 135 2.77 1.08 -9.57
N ALA A 136 2.80 -0.07 -10.19
CA ALA A 136 3.13 -1.39 -9.63
C ALA A 136 3.16 -2.46 -10.72
N ALA A 137 3.93 -3.51 -10.50
CA ALA A 137 3.90 -4.75 -11.29
C ALA A 137 4.07 -5.96 -10.34
N ASN A 138 3.27 -7.00 -10.50
CA ASN A 138 3.29 -8.12 -9.56
C ASN A 138 3.86 -9.37 -10.22
N TYR A 139 4.98 -9.91 -9.79
CA TYR A 139 5.73 -9.65 -8.56
C TYR A 139 7.18 -9.26 -8.86
N GLU A 140 7.95 -10.13 -9.56
CA GLU A 140 9.28 -9.83 -10.07
C GLU A 140 9.18 -9.20 -11.46
N THR A 141 9.85 -8.08 -11.65
CA THR A 141 9.81 -7.33 -12.91
C THR A 141 11.22 -7.07 -13.41
N ILE A 142 11.49 -7.43 -14.68
CA ILE A 142 12.73 -7.08 -15.36
C ILE A 142 12.38 -6.26 -16.59
N VAL A 143 13.00 -5.09 -16.72
CA VAL A 143 12.66 -4.11 -17.74
C VAL A 143 13.80 -4.00 -18.76
N GLY A 144 13.45 -4.05 -20.03
CA GLY A 144 14.34 -3.84 -21.17
C GLY A 144 13.84 -2.72 -22.07
N LEU A 145 14.75 -1.90 -22.55
CA LEU A 145 14.48 -0.80 -23.48
C LEU A 145 15.42 -0.87 -24.66
N ASN A 146 14.87 -0.85 -25.88
CA ASN A 146 15.64 -0.90 -27.12
C ASN A 146 16.64 -2.08 -27.19
N GLY A 147 16.20 -3.26 -26.72
CA GLY A 147 16.97 -4.50 -26.76
C GLY A 147 18.00 -4.65 -25.63
N ARG A 148 17.97 -3.80 -24.61
CA ARG A 148 18.89 -3.86 -23.47
C ARG A 148 18.14 -3.85 -22.15
N LYS A 149 18.52 -4.71 -21.23
CA LYS A 149 18.05 -4.68 -19.85
C LYS A 149 18.44 -3.35 -19.20
N ILE A 150 17.47 -2.73 -18.50
CA ILE A 150 17.68 -1.47 -17.76
C ILE A 150 17.54 -1.60 -16.26
N GLY A 151 16.89 -2.66 -15.78
CA GLY A 151 16.79 -2.91 -14.35
C GLY A 151 15.80 -3.99 -13.95
N LYS A 152 15.73 -4.22 -12.63
CA LYS A 152 14.89 -5.22 -11.98
C LYS A 152 14.21 -4.62 -10.75
N HIS A 153 12.97 -5.02 -10.49
CA HIS A 153 12.23 -4.71 -9.26
C HIS A 153 11.60 -5.99 -8.69
N VAL A 154 11.46 -6.07 -7.37
CA VAL A 154 10.80 -7.16 -6.65
C VAL A 154 9.84 -6.59 -5.61
N GLY A 155 8.56 -6.86 -5.77
CA GLY A 155 7.46 -6.38 -4.93
C GLY A 155 6.24 -6.09 -5.80
N GLY A 156 5.05 -6.45 -5.32
CA GLY A 156 3.84 -6.44 -6.16
C GLY A 156 2.96 -5.19 -6.01
N TYR A 157 3.31 -4.24 -5.11
CA TYR A 157 2.33 -3.27 -4.62
C TYR A 157 2.86 -1.84 -4.49
N THR A 158 4.16 -1.64 -4.72
CA THR A 158 4.81 -0.35 -4.61
C THR A 158 5.28 0.15 -5.96
N PRO A 159 5.36 1.48 -6.16
CA PRO A 159 5.88 2.03 -7.39
C PRO A 159 7.40 1.91 -7.46
N PHE A 160 7.93 1.91 -8.69
CA PHE A 160 9.35 1.95 -8.97
C PHE A 160 9.63 2.66 -10.28
N ASN A 161 10.86 3.14 -10.47
CA ASN A 161 11.23 3.86 -11.68
C ASN A 161 12.69 3.62 -12.08
N PHE A 162 12.96 3.77 -13.38
CA PHE A 162 14.31 3.69 -13.96
C PHE A 162 14.58 4.94 -14.79
N GLU A 163 15.75 5.52 -14.65
CA GLU A 163 16.16 6.60 -15.53
C GLU A 163 16.51 6.06 -16.93
N ILE A 164 15.89 6.69 -17.94
CA ILE A 164 16.03 6.29 -19.34
C ILE A 164 16.53 7.42 -20.24
N THR A 165 17.00 8.52 -19.67
CA THR A 165 17.43 9.73 -20.36
C THR A 165 18.39 9.44 -21.54
N ASP A 166 19.41 8.61 -21.31
CA ASP A 166 20.42 8.20 -22.27
C ASP A 166 20.10 6.89 -23.02
N LYS A 167 18.92 6.31 -22.77
CA LYS A 167 18.50 4.99 -23.29
C LYS A 167 17.37 5.09 -24.32
N VAL A 168 16.59 6.17 -24.27
CA VAL A 168 15.59 6.48 -25.29
C VAL A 168 16.23 7.10 -26.52
N ARG A 169 15.59 6.94 -27.67
CA ARG A 169 15.99 7.53 -28.95
C ARG A 169 14.84 8.32 -29.55
N GLU A 170 15.14 9.21 -30.48
CA GLU A 170 14.12 9.90 -31.26
C GLU A 170 13.39 8.91 -32.17
N GLY A 171 12.06 9.05 -32.26
CA GLY A 171 11.18 8.15 -32.95
C GLY A 171 10.80 6.93 -32.12
N GLN A 172 10.62 5.80 -32.79
CA GLN A 172 10.09 4.59 -32.16
C GLN A 172 11.06 3.92 -31.22
N ASN A 173 10.59 3.65 -29.99
CA ASN A 173 11.28 2.88 -28.96
C ASN A 173 10.52 1.58 -28.67
N SER A 174 11.23 0.51 -28.33
CA SER A 174 10.68 -0.78 -27.92
C SER A 174 10.93 -0.97 -26.42
N LEU A 175 9.85 -1.01 -25.65
CA LEU A 175 9.84 -1.33 -24.23
C LEU A 175 9.34 -2.76 -24.05
N VAL A 176 10.20 -3.62 -23.48
CA VAL A 176 9.88 -5.02 -23.17
C VAL A 176 9.99 -5.23 -21.67
N VAL A 177 8.94 -5.79 -21.07
CA VAL A 177 8.87 -6.01 -19.62
C VAL A 177 8.55 -7.47 -19.34
N LYS A 178 9.45 -8.18 -18.64
CA LYS A 178 9.20 -9.50 -18.07
C LYS A 178 8.55 -9.32 -16.69
N VAL A 179 7.37 -9.88 -16.48
CA VAL A 179 6.72 -9.94 -15.17
C VAL A 179 6.51 -11.40 -14.78
N ASP A 180 6.90 -11.76 -13.56
CA ASP A 180 6.73 -13.10 -13.00
C ASP A 180 6.04 -13.01 -11.64
N ASN A 181 4.85 -13.61 -11.50
CA ASN A 181 4.10 -13.62 -10.25
C ASN A 181 4.20 -14.94 -9.48
N LYS A 182 5.18 -15.81 -9.79
CA LYS A 182 5.40 -17.01 -8.98
C LYS A 182 5.58 -16.65 -7.52
N ARG A 183 4.96 -17.45 -6.66
CA ARG A 183 5.12 -17.30 -5.21
C ARG A 183 6.48 -17.82 -4.79
N LEU A 184 7.21 -17.01 -4.03
CA LEU A 184 8.56 -17.33 -3.57
C LEU A 184 8.56 -17.50 -2.04
N ALA A 185 9.28 -18.50 -1.54
CA ALA A 185 9.38 -18.75 -0.10
C ALA A 185 10.05 -17.58 0.65
N GLU A 186 11.00 -16.91 0.00
CA GLU A 186 11.69 -15.70 0.47
C GLU A 186 10.94 -14.40 0.16
N GLY A 187 9.84 -14.48 -0.57
CA GLY A 187 9.05 -13.31 -1.00
C GLY A 187 8.24 -12.67 0.14
N VAL A 188 7.82 -11.43 -0.10
CA VAL A 188 6.89 -10.67 0.74
C VAL A 188 5.80 -10.08 -0.13
N PRO A 189 4.57 -10.68 -0.15
CA PRO A 189 4.14 -11.87 0.62
C PRO A 189 4.83 -13.16 0.16
N THR A 190 4.71 -14.20 0.98
CA THR A 190 5.30 -15.51 0.71
C THR A 190 4.36 -16.43 -0.08
N LEU A 191 4.60 -17.76 0.01
CA LEU A 191 3.84 -18.80 -0.69
C LEU A 191 2.34 -18.83 -0.36
N ASN A 192 1.96 -18.38 0.83
CA ASN A 192 0.63 -18.58 1.39
C ASN A 192 -0.05 -17.25 1.74
N SER A 193 -1.06 -16.87 0.96
CA SER A 193 -1.90 -15.69 1.20
C SER A 193 -3.37 -16.00 0.90
N ASP A 194 -4.30 -15.28 1.56
CA ASP A 194 -5.75 -15.48 1.36
C ASP A 194 -6.35 -14.44 0.40
N TRP A 195 -5.64 -14.13 -0.67
CA TRP A 195 -6.14 -13.30 -1.79
C TRP A 195 -5.56 -13.79 -3.11
N TRP A 196 -6.18 -13.35 -4.23
CA TRP A 196 -5.72 -13.72 -5.57
C TRP A 196 -4.38 -13.06 -5.89
N ASN A 197 -3.45 -13.86 -6.40
CA ASN A 197 -2.13 -13.39 -6.79
C ASN A 197 -2.16 -12.81 -8.20
N TYR A 198 -2.87 -11.71 -8.36
CA TYR A 198 -3.01 -11.03 -9.65
C TYR A 198 -1.67 -10.64 -10.26
N GLY A 199 -1.31 -11.26 -11.39
CA GLY A 199 -0.04 -11.00 -12.07
C GLY A 199 -0.16 -9.97 -13.17
N GLY A 200 0.91 -9.22 -13.42
CA GLY A 200 0.98 -8.27 -14.51
C GLY A 200 1.39 -6.86 -14.13
N LEU A 201 1.28 -5.96 -15.10
CA LEU A 201 1.42 -4.51 -14.93
C LEU A 201 0.10 -3.97 -14.35
N THR A 202 -0.05 -4.06 -13.04
CA THR A 202 -1.34 -3.88 -12.36
C THR A 202 -1.71 -2.42 -12.12
N ARG A 203 -0.77 -1.49 -12.34
CA ARG A 203 -0.98 -0.03 -12.28
C ARG A 203 -0.32 0.63 -13.47
N SER A 204 -0.63 1.92 -13.68
CA SER A 204 -0.17 2.70 -14.84
C SER A 204 1.34 2.65 -15.04
N VAL A 205 1.73 2.68 -16.32
CA VAL A 205 3.12 2.83 -16.77
C VAL A 205 3.24 4.16 -17.52
N VAL A 206 4.14 5.03 -17.07
CA VAL A 206 4.29 6.36 -17.65
C VAL A 206 5.77 6.73 -17.80
N ILE A 207 6.08 7.62 -18.73
CA ILE A 207 7.35 8.33 -18.74
C ILE A 207 7.14 9.65 -17.98
N VAL A 208 7.95 9.88 -16.95
CA VAL A 208 7.98 11.13 -16.19
C VAL A 208 9.12 11.97 -16.75
N GLU A 209 8.81 13.20 -17.21
CA GLU A 209 9.82 14.15 -17.65
C GLU A 209 10.11 15.17 -16.54
N THR A 210 11.40 15.38 -16.26
CA THR A 210 11.84 16.33 -15.23
C THR A 210 12.91 17.25 -15.79
N PRO A 211 13.15 18.45 -15.24
CA PRO A 211 14.37 19.20 -15.48
C PRO A 211 15.63 18.37 -15.14
N LEU A 212 16.83 18.85 -15.55
CA LEU A 212 18.09 18.19 -15.24
C LEU A 212 18.37 18.10 -13.73
N THR A 213 17.99 19.14 -12.99
CA THR A 213 17.89 19.12 -11.53
C THR A 213 16.44 19.37 -11.15
N PHE A 214 15.85 18.48 -10.34
CA PHE A 214 14.44 18.50 -10.05
C PHE A 214 14.16 18.09 -8.59
N ILE A 215 12.95 18.41 -8.09
CA ILE A 215 12.47 18.02 -6.77
C ILE A 215 12.07 16.55 -6.82
N ARG A 216 12.93 15.66 -6.29
CA ARG A 216 12.68 14.22 -6.29
C ARG A 216 11.70 13.82 -5.21
N ASP A 217 11.90 14.37 -4.01
CA ASP A 217 11.11 14.03 -2.82
C ASP A 217 10.96 15.24 -1.90
N TYR A 218 9.92 15.21 -1.07
CA TYR A 218 9.65 16.25 -0.08
C TYR A 218 8.72 15.74 1.02
N SER A 219 8.77 16.42 2.17
CA SER A 219 7.81 16.24 3.26
C SER A 219 7.29 17.60 3.72
N VAL A 220 5.98 17.71 3.92
CA VAL A 220 5.32 18.92 4.46
C VAL A 220 4.23 18.46 5.42
N GLN A 221 4.47 18.61 6.73
CA GLN A 221 3.61 18.05 7.78
C GLN A 221 3.56 18.97 9.00
N LEU A 222 2.66 18.72 9.94
CA LEU A 222 2.76 19.30 11.27
C LEU A 222 3.92 18.65 12.03
N LYS A 223 4.71 19.47 12.70
CA LYS A 223 5.79 18.98 13.55
C LYS A 223 5.21 18.23 14.75
N LYS A 224 5.73 17.04 15.02
CA LYS A 224 5.32 16.24 16.16
C LYS A 224 5.46 17.01 17.48
N GLY A 225 4.40 17.04 18.28
CA GLY A 225 4.36 17.77 19.55
C GLY A 225 4.22 19.29 19.44
N GLU A 226 4.30 19.86 18.23
CA GLU A 226 4.17 21.31 17.97
C GLU A 226 3.10 21.57 16.88
N PRO A 227 1.80 21.45 17.18
CA PRO A 227 0.74 21.50 16.16
C PRO A 227 0.54 22.88 15.52
N GLN A 228 1.31 23.89 15.94
CA GLN A 228 1.35 25.22 15.34
C GLN A 228 2.61 25.45 14.48
N VAL A 229 3.35 24.40 14.17
CA VAL A 229 4.53 24.44 13.32
C VAL A 229 4.33 23.46 12.16
N ILE A 230 4.38 23.97 10.94
CA ILE A 230 4.55 23.15 9.74
C ILE A 230 6.05 22.97 9.57
N ALA A 231 6.50 21.73 9.53
CA ALA A 231 7.87 21.34 9.30
C ALA A 231 7.96 20.43 8.07
N GLY A 232 9.10 20.41 7.45
CA GLY A 232 9.34 19.54 6.30
C GLY A 232 10.75 19.67 5.77
N TRP A 233 10.94 19.01 4.64
CA TRP A 233 12.20 19.03 3.91
C TRP A 233 11.94 18.84 2.42
N VAL A 234 12.93 19.21 1.62
CA VAL A 234 12.94 19.04 0.16
C VAL A 234 14.25 18.39 -0.22
N GLN A 235 14.21 17.45 -1.16
CA GLN A 235 15.35 16.77 -1.76
C GLN A 235 15.37 17.03 -3.26
N LEU A 236 16.39 17.72 -3.73
CA LEU A 236 16.69 17.86 -5.15
C LEU A 236 17.56 16.71 -5.64
N ASP A 237 17.45 16.41 -6.93
CA ASP A 237 18.27 15.41 -7.62
C ASP A 237 18.75 16.03 -8.94
N GLY A 238 20.07 16.09 -9.14
CA GLY A 238 20.74 16.62 -10.30
C GLY A 238 22.06 17.29 -9.96
N ALA A 239 22.78 17.77 -10.98
CA ALA A 239 24.11 18.35 -10.81
C ALA A 239 24.11 19.72 -10.13
N GLU A 240 23.02 20.49 -10.28
CA GLU A 240 22.86 21.83 -9.69
C GLU A 240 22.00 21.71 -8.43
N ALA A 241 22.49 21.00 -7.43
CA ALA A 241 21.69 20.65 -6.24
C ALA A 241 21.60 21.77 -5.20
N GLU A 242 22.55 22.72 -5.15
CA GLU A 242 22.50 23.90 -4.28
C GLU A 242 21.61 24.98 -4.90
N GLN A 243 20.35 25.06 -4.47
CA GLN A 243 19.36 26.02 -5.00
C GLN A 243 18.56 26.67 -3.88
N THR A 244 18.00 27.85 -4.18
CA THR A 244 16.95 28.44 -3.35
C THR A 244 15.63 27.74 -3.63
N VAL A 245 15.04 27.14 -2.60
CA VAL A 245 13.72 26.51 -2.67
C VAL A 245 12.71 27.35 -1.87
N THR A 246 11.55 27.62 -2.48
CA THR A 246 10.44 28.32 -1.84
C THR A 246 9.29 27.34 -1.61
N VAL A 247 8.81 27.23 -0.38
CA VAL A 247 7.61 26.49 -0.02
C VAL A 247 6.47 27.48 0.22
N GLU A 248 5.42 27.40 -0.57
CA GLU A 248 4.28 28.31 -0.53
C GLU A 248 3.00 27.56 -0.13
N ILE A 249 2.26 28.18 0.81
CA ILE A 249 0.89 27.76 1.17
C ILE A 249 0.04 29.03 1.19
N PRO A 250 -0.53 29.44 0.05
CA PRO A 250 -1.15 30.76 -0.10
C PRO A 250 -2.28 31.06 0.89
N GLU A 251 -3.15 30.06 1.15
CA GLU A 251 -4.26 30.22 2.11
C GLU A 251 -3.79 30.51 3.54
N LEU A 252 -2.58 30.08 3.90
CA LEU A 252 -1.96 30.36 5.21
C LEU A 252 -1.01 31.57 5.16
N LYS A 253 -0.89 32.22 4.02
CA LYS A 253 0.05 33.34 3.76
C LYS A 253 1.51 32.96 4.05
N ILE A 254 1.87 31.71 3.76
CA ILE A 254 3.22 31.19 3.92
C ILE A 254 3.95 31.27 2.59
N SER A 255 5.17 31.84 2.64
CA SER A 255 6.20 31.76 1.61
C SER A 255 7.54 31.64 2.32
N LYS A 256 8.03 30.41 2.48
CA LYS A 256 9.27 30.08 3.20
C LYS A 256 10.36 29.74 2.20
N LYS A 257 11.47 30.50 2.28
CA LYS A 257 12.67 30.25 1.47
C LYS A 257 13.71 29.50 2.32
N VAL A 258 14.35 28.52 1.71
CA VAL A 258 15.50 27.77 2.23
C VAL A 258 16.49 27.53 1.11
N THR A 259 17.75 27.28 1.44
CA THR A 259 18.76 26.89 0.46
C THR A 259 19.14 25.44 0.72
N THR A 260 19.11 24.62 -0.32
CA THR A 260 19.58 23.23 -0.28
C THR A 260 21.11 23.20 -0.16
N ASP A 261 21.62 22.16 0.48
CA ASP A 261 23.04 21.87 0.55
C ASP A 261 23.57 21.21 -0.75
N ALA A 262 24.86 20.81 -0.74
CA ALA A 262 25.49 20.16 -1.91
C ALA A 262 24.87 18.80 -2.25
N ASP A 263 24.20 18.15 -1.29
CA ASP A 263 23.46 16.90 -1.51
C ASP A 263 22.01 17.16 -1.97
N GLY A 264 21.63 18.42 -2.15
CA GLY A 264 20.29 18.84 -2.59
C GLY A 264 19.24 18.83 -1.48
N TYR A 265 19.63 18.76 -0.22
CA TYR A 265 18.71 18.67 0.90
C TYR A 265 18.53 20.02 1.61
N ALA A 266 17.29 20.36 1.95
CA ALA A 266 16.97 21.47 2.86
C ALA A 266 15.78 21.13 3.75
N ALA A 267 15.91 21.41 5.04
CA ALA A 267 14.81 21.34 6.00
C ALA A 267 14.24 22.74 6.26
N PHE A 268 12.97 22.80 6.63
CA PHE A 268 12.30 24.04 6.99
C PHE A 268 11.30 23.87 8.13
N GLU A 269 11.08 24.96 8.86
CA GLU A 269 9.99 25.10 9.81
C GLU A 269 9.34 26.47 9.65
N VAL A 270 8.02 26.52 9.83
CA VAL A 270 7.26 27.77 9.81
C VAL A 270 6.07 27.70 10.76
N LYS A 271 5.87 28.73 11.56
CA LYS A 271 4.68 28.85 12.42
C LYS A 271 3.43 29.06 11.56
N ALA A 272 2.40 28.26 11.83
CA ALA A 272 1.13 28.29 11.12
C ALA A 272 -0.02 27.88 12.03
N LYS A 273 -1.23 28.27 11.64
CA LYS A 273 -2.47 27.83 12.28
C LYS A 273 -3.43 27.30 11.21
N PRO A 274 -3.15 26.12 10.63
CA PRO A 274 -4.03 25.54 9.64
C PRO A 274 -5.35 25.09 10.28
N ALA A 275 -6.45 25.12 9.51
CA ALA A 275 -7.62 24.30 9.81
C ALA A 275 -7.21 22.84 9.63
N TYR A 276 -7.37 22.05 10.69
CA TYR A 276 -6.93 20.67 10.67
C TYR A 276 -7.82 19.81 9.78
N TRP A 277 -7.18 18.88 9.11
CA TRP A 277 -7.86 17.81 8.41
C TRP A 277 -8.50 16.84 9.41
N SER A 278 -9.75 16.48 9.17
CA SER A 278 -10.47 15.42 9.88
C SER A 278 -11.51 14.77 8.96
N PRO A 279 -12.11 13.63 9.33
CA PRO A 279 -13.22 13.03 8.58
C PRO A 279 -14.41 13.96 8.33
N GLU A 280 -14.69 14.86 9.26
CA GLU A 280 -15.77 15.85 9.18
C GLU A 280 -15.37 17.10 8.39
N ASN A 281 -14.07 17.38 8.32
CA ASN A 281 -13.50 18.52 7.60
C ASN A 281 -12.23 18.09 6.85
N PRO A 282 -12.35 17.43 5.69
CA PRO A 282 -11.19 16.93 4.94
C PRO A 282 -10.45 18.07 4.21
N LYS A 283 -10.04 19.09 4.97
CA LYS A 283 -9.39 20.29 4.44
C LYS A 283 -8.00 19.97 3.89
N LEU A 284 -7.81 20.26 2.61
CA LEU A 284 -6.52 20.20 1.92
C LEU A 284 -6.12 21.62 1.49
N TYR A 285 -4.84 21.92 1.63
CA TYR A 285 -4.24 23.17 1.21
C TYR A 285 -3.45 22.96 -0.08
N ALA A 286 -3.53 23.90 -1.00
CA ALA A 286 -2.59 23.97 -2.11
C ALA A 286 -1.20 24.30 -1.55
N VAL A 287 -0.23 23.42 -1.83
CA VAL A 287 1.18 23.56 -1.46
C VAL A 287 1.99 23.58 -2.74
N LYS A 288 2.76 24.63 -2.95
CA LYS A 288 3.71 24.73 -4.05
C LYS A 288 5.13 24.68 -3.50
N ILE A 289 5.95 23.84 -4.07
CA ILE A 289 7.39 23.78 -3.78
C ILE A 289 8.09 24.16 -5.08
N ALA A 290 8.83 25.27 -5.06
CA ALA A 290 9.50 25.82 -6.23
C ALA A 290 11.01 25.97 -5.94
N ALA A 291 11.83 25.21 -6.65
CA ALA A 291 13.27 25.39 -6.77
C ALA A 291 13.57 26.33 -7.96
N GLU A 292 14.83 26.65 -8.21
CA GLU A 292 15.23 27.50 -9.35
C GLU A 292 14.98 26.80 -10.68
N THR A 293 15.06 25.48 -10.71
CA THR A 293 14.96 24.66 -11.92
C THR A 293 13.66 23.87 -12.06
N ASP A 294 12.91 23.65 -10.96
CA ASP A 294 11.71 22.79 -10.94
C ASP A 294 10.64 23.31 -9.99
N SER A 295 9.40 22.95 -10.23
CA SER A 295 8.31 23.20 -9.28
C SER A 295 7.32 22.04 -9.25
N VAL A 296 6.77 21.78 -8.05
CA VAL A 296 5.77 20.74 -7.81
C VAL A 296 4.61 21.34 -7.03
N ASP A 297 3.39 21.05 -7.49
CA ASP A 297 2.16 21.40 -6.79
C ASP A 297 1.56 20.14 -6.13
N ASP A 298 1.12 20.26 -4.88
CA ASP A 298 0.41 19.19 -4.16
C ASP A 298 -0.75 19.75 -3.36
N ARG A 299 -1.66 18.87 -2.90
CA ARG A 299 -2.74 19.18 -1.98
C ARG A 299 -2.52 18.41 -0.70
N ILE A 300 -2.24 19.10 0.39
CA ILE A 300 -1.81 18.51 1.66
C ILE A 300 -2.75 18.93 2.79
N GLY A 301 -3.21 17.95 3.57
CA GLY A 301 -3.93 18.17 4.82
C GLY A 301 -2.98 18.17 6.02
N PHE A 302 -3.35 18.90 7.06
CA PHE A 302 -2.59 18.99 8.30
C PHE A 302 -3.40 18.44 9.46
N ARG A 303 -2.85 17.48 10.19
CA ARG A 303 -3.49 16.88 11.36
C ARG A 303 -2.45 16.37 12.37
N THR A 304 -2.86 16.16 13.63
CA THR A 304 -2.12 15.37 14.60
C THR A 304 -2.85 14.08 14.88
N ILE A 305 -2.11 12.99 15.14
CA ILE A 305 -2.64 11.72 15.62
C ILE A 305 -1.73 11.20 16.73
N GLU A 306 -2.31 10.81 17.86
CA GLU A 306 -1.55 10.34 19.01
C GLU A 306 -2.39 9.38 19.87
N THR A 307 -1.76 8.65 20.76
CA THR A 307 -2.42 7.83 21.78
C THR A 307 -2.24 8.45 23.16
N LYS A 308 -3.29 8.35 23.99
CA LYS A 308 -3.23 8.75 25.41
C LYS A 308 -3.99 7.76 26.27
N GLY A 309 -3.26 6.96 27.05
CA GLY A 309 -3.86 5.80 27.71
C GLY A 309 -4.54 4.89 26.68
N THR A 310 -5.79 4.55 26.89
CA THR A 310 -6.56 3.69 25.99
C THR A 310 -7.28 4.43 24.85
N LYS A 311 -6.92 5.69 24.58
CA LYS A 311 -7.61 6.56 23.61
C LYS A 311 -6.74 6.87 22.40
N ILE A 312 -7.37 6.97 21.24
CA ILE A 312 -6.78 7.58 20.03
C ILE A 312 -7.26 9.01 19.96
N LEU A 313 -6.35 9.95 19.77
CA LEU A 313 -6.66 11.38 19.66
C LEU A 313 -6.32 11.87 18.25
N LEU A 314 -7.31 12.37 17.52
CA LEU A 314 -7.14 13.11 16.27
C LEU A 314 -7.30 14.60 16.58
N ASN A 315 -6.26 15.39 16.27
CA ASN A 315 -6.26 16.83 16.56
C ASN A 315 -6.55 17.18 18.05
N GLY A 316 -6.06 16.32 18.96
CA GLY A 316 -6.25 16.45 20.41
C GLY A 316 -7.64 16.03 20.91
N LYS A 317 -8.56 15.58 20.04
CA LYS A 317 -9.88 15.08 20.41
C LYS A 317 -9.93 13.56 20.30
N GLU A 318 -10.59 12.92 21.27
CA GLU A 318 -10.82 11.47 21.21
C GLU A 318 -11.66 11.09 19.98
N VAL A 319 -11.22 10.08 19.26
CA VAL A 319 -11.91 9.53 18.09
C VAL A 319 -12.04 8.02 18.22
N PHE A 320 -13.22 7.49 17.87
CA PHE A 320 -13.40 6.07 17.63
C PHE A 320 -13.21 5.79 16.13
N CYS A 321 -12.31 4.89 15.77
CA CYS A 321 -12.09 4.49 14.38
C CYS A 321 -13.20 3.52 13.93
N ARG A 322 -14.27 4.06 13.34
CA ARG A 322 -15.37 3.31 12.72
C ARG A 322 -14.92 2.92 11.32
N GLY A 323 -14.37 1.71 11.16
CA GLY A 323 -13.71 1.35 9.92
C GLY A 323 -14.23 0.10 9.24
N VAL A 324 -13.62 -0.23 8.13
CA VAL A 324 -13.78 -1.49 7.41
C VAL A 324 -12.47 -1.83 6.70
N SER A 325 -12.12 -3.12 6.66
CA SER A 325 -10.99 -3.59 5.85
C SER A 325 -11.38 -3.67 4.38
N ILE A 326 -10.47 -3.29 3.49
CA ILE A 326 -10.71 -3.28 2.04
C ILE A 326 -9.57 -4.04 1.35
N HIS A 327 -9.90 -5.03 0.51
CA HIS A 327 -9.03 -5.51 -0.56
C HIS A 327 -9.20 -4.65 -1.81
N GLU A 328 -8.10 -4.46 -2.55
CA GLU A 328 -8.09 -3.67 -3.79
C GLU A 328 -8.71 -4.47 -4.96
N GLU A 329 -10.01 -4.80 -4.83
CA GLU A 329 -10.79 -5.52 -5.82
C GLU A 329 -11.69 -4.57 -6.61
N MET A 330 -11.87 -4.82 -7.90
CA MET A 330 -12.80 -4.04 -8.72
C MET A 330 -14.24 -4.14 -8.19
N PRO A 331 -15.02 -3.05 -8.19
CA PRO A 331 -16.43 -3.06 -7.77
C PRO A 331 -17.36 -3.72 -8.80
N TYR A 332 -18.62 -3.95 -8.41
CA TYR A 332 -19.76 -4.32 -9.27
C TYR A 332 -19.55 -5.53 -10.20
N GLY A 333 -19.10 -6.67 -9.67
CA GLY A 333 -18.96 -7.89 -10.45
C GLY A 333 -17.81 -7.90 -11.47
N MET A 334 -17.15 -6.77 -11.66
CA MET A 334 -15.89 -6.73 -12.37
C MET A 334 -14.85 -7.53 -11.61
N SER A 335 -13.97 -8.19 -12.33
CA SER A 335 -12.93 -9.03 -11.74
C SER A 335 -11.58 -8.37 -11.90
N GLY A 336 -10.70 -8.59 -10.93
CA GLY A 336 -9.34 -8.11 -10.94
C GLY A 336 -9.07 -7.02 -9.91
N ARG A 337 -7.84 -6.51 -9.93
CA ARG A 337 -7.41 -5.46 -9.03
C ARG A 337 -7.98 -4.10 -9.44
N ALA A 338 -8.49 -3.35 -8.49
CA ALA A 338 -8.88 -1.95 -8.72
C ALA A 338 -7.64 -1.09 -9.00
N PHE A 339 -7.63 -0.36 -10.10
CA PHE A 339 -6.48 0.45 -10.55
C PHE A 339 -6.83 1.92 -10.81
N SER A 340 -8.11 2.29 -10.86
CA SER A 340 -8.55 3.65 -11.17
C SER A 340 -9.07 4.41 -9.95
N GLU A 341 -9.04 5.74 -10.02
CA GLU A 341 -9.63 6.61 -9.02
C GLU A 341 -11.14 6.41 -8.90
N GLU A 342 -11.85 6.18 -10.02
CA GLU A 342 -13.29 5.92 -10.02
C GLU A 342 -13.62 4.68 -9.20
N GLN A 343 -12.89 3.57 -9.42
CA GLN A 343 -13.08 2.33 -8.68
C GLN A 343 -12.77 2.51 -7.19
N ALA A 344 -11.71 3.25 -6.86
CA ALA A 344 -11.38 3.60 -5.48
C ALA A 344 -12.52 4.37 -4.81
N ARG A 345 -13.06 5.41 -5.46
CA ARG A 345 -14.17 6.22 -4.95
C ARG A 345 -15.45 5.42 -4.75
N ILE A 346 -15.72 4.41 -5.58
CA ILE A 346 -16.87 3.52 -5.39
C ILE A 346 -16.70 2.69 -4.11
N LEU A 347 -15.55 2.03 -3.91
CA LEU A 347 -15.28 1.23 -2.72
C LEU A 347 -15.31 2.09 -1.44
N LEU A 348 -14.65 3.23 -1.45
CA LEU A 348 -14.65 4.17 -0.34
C LEU A 348 -16.05 4.78 -0.10
N GLY A 349 -16.83 4.97 -1.16
CA GLY A 349 -18.22 5.41 -1.08
C GLY A 349 -19.09 4.42 -0.30
N TRP A 350 -18.93 3.12 -0.53
CA TRP A 350 -19.62 2.09 0.25
C TRP A 350 -19.22 2.08 1.73
N ALA A 351 -17.95 2.36 2.04
CA ALA A 351 -17.51 2.53 3.41
C ALA A 351 -18.12 3.77 4.06
N LYS A 352 -18.16 4.91 3.36
CA LYS A 352 -18.80 6.16 3.84
C LYS A 352 -20.29 5.96 4.07
N GLU A 353 -20.99 5.30 3.15
CA GLU A 353 -22.42 4.97 3.26
C GLU A 353 -22.71 4.10 4.50
N MET A 354 -21.79 3.24 4.90
CA MET A 354 -21.89 2.46 6.14
C MET A 354 -21.61 3.27 7.42
N GLY A 355 -21.22 4.53 7.33
CA GLY A 355 -20.89 5.39 8.48
C GLY A 355 -19.43 5.33 8.90
N CYS A 356 -18.53 4.81 8.05
CA CYS A 356 -17.11 4.77 8.34
C CYS A 356 -16.47 6.16 8.32
N ASN A 357 -15.53 6.38 9.25
CA ASN A 357 -14.53 7.46 9.23
C ASN A 357 -13.10 6.93 9.02
N PHE A 358 -12.96 5.61 8.84
CA PHE A 358 -11.68 4.90 8.80
C PHE A 358 -11.74 3.73 7.82
N VAL A 359 -10.61 3.42 7.16
CA VAL A 359 -10.44 2.21 6.34
C VAL A 359 -9.08 1.56 6.62
N ARG A 360 -9.05 0.23 6.69
CA ARG A 360 -7.82 -0.54 6.66
C ARG A 360 -7.61 -1.06 5.24
N LEU A 361 -6.59 -0.56 4.58
CA LEU A 361 -6.21 -0.97 3.24
C LEU A 361 -5.33 -2.23 3.33
N ALA A 362 -6.00 -3.38 3.34
CA ALA A 362 -5.37 -4.68 3.62
C ALA A 362 -4.99 -5.39 2.31
N HIS A 363 -3.98 -6.20 2.33
CA HIS A 363 -2.88 -6.44 3.27
C HIS A 363 -1.56 -5.90 2.71
N TYR A 364 -1.63 -4.95 1.81
CA TYR A 364 -0.55 -4.43 0.98
C TYR A 364 -0.79 -2.95 0.64
N PRO A 365 0.22 -2.20 0.22
CA PRO A 365 0.02 -0.81 -0.21
C PRO A 365 -0.96 -0.73 -1.38
N HIS A 366 -2.12 -0.10 -1.17
CA HIS A 366 -3.10 0.13 -2.23
C HIS A 366 -2.62 1.19 -3.23
N ASN A 367 -3.30 1.32 -4.35
CA ASN A 367 -3.04 2.35 -5.35
C ASN A 367 -3.02 3.75 -4.69
N GLU A 368 -2.13 4.62 -5.14
CA GLU A 368 -2.06 6.01 -4.66
C GLU A 368 -3.40 6.74 -4.80
N ALA A 369 -4.14 6.46 -5.89
CA ALA A 369 -5.48 7.01 -6.09
C ALA A 369 -6.46 6.64 -4.96
N MET A 370 -6.35 5.43 -4.38
CA MET A 370 -7.16 5.02 -3.23
C MET A 370 -6.86 5.87 -2.00
N VAL A 371 -5.58 6.12 -1.72
CA VAL A 371 -5.16 6.91 -0.55
C VAL A 371 -5.56 8.39 -0.72
N ARG A 372 -5.37 8.95 -1.93
CA ARG A 372 -5.78 10.33 -2.25
C ARG A 372 -7.30 10.50 -2.19
N ALA A 373 -8.05 9.56 -2.74
CA ALA A 373 -9.51 9.57 -2.65
C ALA A 373 -10.00 9.47 -1.19
N ALA A 374 -9.38 8.61 -0.36
CA ALA A 374 -9.70 8.51 1.07
C ALA A 374 -9.45 9.85 1.79
N GLU A 375 -8.34 10.52 1.47
CA GLU A 375 -8.00 11.84 2.03
C GLU A 375 -9.06 12.90 1.67
N GLU A 376 -9.49 12.96 0.41
CA GLU A 376 -10.52 13.90 -0.07
C GLU A 376 -11.91 13.59 0.47
N MET A 377 -12.22 12.31 0.66
CA MET A 377 -13.52 11.85 1.17
C MET A 377 -13.62 11.87 2.70
N GLY A 378 -12.56 12.23 3.41
CA GLY A 378 -12.54 12.25 4.87
C GLY A 378 -12.59 10.84 5.48
N LEU A 379 -11.68 9.96 5.07
CA LEU A 379 -11.47 8.65 5.64
C LEU A 379 -10.04 8.51 6.15
N MET A 380 -9.86 8.25 7.43
CA MET A 380 -8.56 7.88 7.99
C MET A 380 -8.12 6.52 7.42
N VAL A 381 -6.82 6.36 7.21
CA VAL A 381 -6.25 5.19 6.55
C VAL A 381 -5.24 4.48 7.47
N TRP A 382 -5.40 3.18 7.59
CA TRP A 382 -4.38 2.24 8.00
C TRP A 382 -3.77 1.64 6.74
N SER A 383 -2.49 1.89 6.48
CA SER A 383 -1.75 1.34 5.35
C SER A 383 -0.73 0.31 5.84
N GLU A 384 -0.61 -0.81 5.15
CA GLU A 384 0.24 -1.93 5.58
C GLU A 384 1.04 -2.56 4.44
N ILE A 385 2.15 -3.22 4.81
CA ILE A 385 2.96 -4.03 3.90
C ILE A 385 2.59 -5.51 4.03
N PRO A 386 2.78 -6.34 2.99
CA PRO A 386 2.30 -7.71 2.94
C PRO A 386 3.17 -8.72 3.73
N VAL A 387 3.64 -8.33 4.92
CA VAL A 387 4.23 -9.23 5.91
C VAL A 387 3.09 -9.99 6.58
N TYR A 388 2.72 -11.10 5.98
CA TYR A 388 1.48 -11.82 6.24
C TYR A 388 1.76 -13.26 6.63
N TRP A 389 1.19 -13.70 7.76
CA TRP A 389 1.39 -15.03 8.33
C TRP A 389 2.87 -15.37 8.53
N THR A 390 3.39 -16.39 7.85
CA THR A 390 4.77 -16.86 8.02
C THR A 390 5.63 -16.50 6.82
N ILE A 391 6.71 -15.76 7.06
CA ILE A 391 7.76 -15.46 6.09
C ILE A 391 9.11 -16.00 6.58
N GLN A 392 10.18 -15.86 5.83
CA GLN A 392 11.52 -16.27 6.24
C GLN A 392 12.17 -15.22 7.15
N TRP A 393 11.88 -15.29 8.46
CA TRP A 393 12.28 -14.29 9.46
C TRP A 393 13.80 -14.08 9.60
N GLU A 394 14.60 -15.08 9.29
CA GLU A 394 16.06 -15.04 9.40
C GLU A 394 16.75 -14.79 8.05
N ASN A 395 16.01 -14.70 6.95
CA ASN A 395 16.57 -14.46 5.63
C ASN A 395 16.78 -12.96 5.37
N PRO A 396 18.04 -12.48 5.18
CA PRO A 396 18.31 -11.08 4.94
C PRO A 396 17.64 -10.52 3.66
N ALA A 397 17.47 -11.34 2.62
CA ALA A 397 16.82 -10.92 1.38
C ALA A 397 15.32 -10.69 1.60
N THR A 398 14.67 -11.53 2.42
CA THR A 398 13.27 -11.33 2.82
C THR A 398 13.10 -10.05 3.63
N TYR A 399 14.04 -9.78 4.56
CA TYR A 399 14.03 -8.52 5.31
C TYR A 399 14.20 -7.31 4.39
N ALA A 400 15.19 -7.34 3.50
CA ALA A 400 15.44 -6.25 2.56
C ALA A 400 14.23 -5.97 1.66
N ASN A 401 13.53 -7.03 1.21
CA ASN A 401 12.29 -6.89 0.43
C ASN A 401 11.16 -6.25 1.24
N ALA A 402 10.95 -6.68 2.49
CA ALA A 402 9.94 -6.09 3.38
C ALA A 402 10.25 -4.63 3.70
N GLU A 403 11.52 -4.31 4.00
CA GLU A 403 11.97 -2.94 4.27
C GLU A 403 11.81 -2.04 3.03
N ALA A 404 12.16 -2.51 1.83
CA ALA A 404 11.97 -1.76 0.59
C ALA A 404 10.50 -1.41 0.36
N GLN A 405 9.58 -2.37 0.50
CA GLN A 405 8.15 -2.10 0.36
C GLN A 405 7.64 -1.11 1.42
N LEU A 406 8.14 -1.17 2.66
CA LEU A 406 7.81 -0.20 3.71
C LEU A 406 8.32 1.20 3.38
N VAL A 407 9.56 1.31 2.92
CA VAL A 407 10.17 2.57 2.49
C VAL A 407 9.40 3.19 1.34
N ASP A 408 9.09 2.40 0.31
CA ASP A 408 8.33 2.89 -0.85
C ASP A 408 6.93 3.37 -0.46
N MET A 409 6.23 2.61 0.39
CA MET A 409 4.90 2.98 0.89
C MET A 409 4.92 4.30 1.65
N ILE A 410 5.84 4.46 2.60
CA ILE A 410 5.96 5.68 3.41
C ILE A 410 6.42 6.85 2.53
N THR A 411 7.40 6.65 1.64
CA THR A 411 7.89 7.69 0.73
C THR A 411 6.77 8.25 -0.12
N ARG A 412 5.92 7.40 -0.69
CA ARG A 412 4.78 7.81 -1.51
C ARG A 412 3.72 8.59 -0.71
N ASP A 413 3.37 8.08 0.48
CA ASP A 413 2.15 8.50 1.17
C ASP A 413 2.39 9.40 2.40
N LYS A 414 3.63 9.72 2.77
CA LYS A 414 3.95 10.52 3.98
C LYS A 414 3.29 11.90 4.02
N ASN A 415 2.96 12.48 2.86
CA ASN A 415 2.27 13.77 2.78
C ASN A 415 0.73 13.64 2.80
N ARG A 416 0.16 12.44 2.91
CA ARG A 416 -1.29 12.22 2.95
C ARG A 416 -1.79 12.28 4.39
N ALA A 417 -2.57 13.30 4.73
CA ALA A 417 -3.14 13.47 6.08
C ALA A 417 -4.04 12.30 6.48
N ALA A 418 -4.71 11.69 5.51
CA ALA A 418 -5.56 10.53 5.73
C ALA A 418 -4.83 9.35 6.36
N VAL A 419 -3.56 9.11 6.00
CA VAL A 419 -2.79 8.01 6.58
C VAL A 419 -2.46 8.35 8.03
N VAL A 420 -3.00 7.57 8.96
CA VAL A 420 -2.83 7.75 10.40
C VAL A 420 -2.09 6.59 11.06
N ILE A 421 -2.04 5.41 10.43
CA ILE A 421 -1.36 4.21 10.92
C ILE A 421 -0.50 3.60 9.82
N TRP A 422 0.77 3.35 10.11
CA TRP A 422 1.65 2.45 9.38
C TRP A 422 1.65 1.09 10.06
N SER A 423 1.41 0.02 9.31
CA SER A 423 1.38 -1.34 9.85
C SER A 423 2.41 -2.23 9.19
N VAL A 424 3.08 -3.02 10.00
CA VAL A 424 4.25 -3.80 9.57
C VAL A 424 3.99 -5.30 9.46
N ALA A 425 2.84 -5.80 9.93
CA ALA A 425 2.54 -7.24 9.90
C ALA A 425 1.07 -7.57 10.10
N ASN A 426 0.67 -8.76 9.63
CA ASN A 426 -0.64 -9.37 9.88
C ASN A 426 -0.51 -10.84 10.28
N GLU A 427 -1.07 -11.22 11.45
CA GLU A 427 -1.20 -12.61 11.95
C GLU A 427 0.11 -13.41 11.87
N THR A 428 1.18 -12.84 12.37
CA THR A 428 2.49 -13.47 12.32
C THR A 428 2.75 -14.32 13.58
N PRO A 429 3.26 -15.57 13.44
CA PRO A 429 3.46 -16.47 14.55
C PRO A 429 4.52 -15.96 15.52
N HIS A 430 4.33 -16.18 16.82
CA HIS A 430 5.27 -15.77 17.85
C HIS A 430 6.65 -16.39 17.65
N GLY A 431 7.70 -15.65 17.99
CA GLY A 431 9.09 -16.13 17.93
C GLY A 431 10.09 -14.99 18.00
N GLU A 432 11.29 -15.29 18.48
CA GLU A 432 12.35 -14.30 18.68
C GLU A 432 12.84 -13.69 17.34
N ALA A 433 13.05 -14.53 16.32
CA ALA A 433 13.45 -14.08 14.99
C ALA A 433 12.42 -13.14 14.35
N ARG A 434 11.13 -13.49 14.47
CA ARG A 434 10.00 -12.63 14.05
C ARG A 434 10.01 -11.31 14.80
N LEU A 435 10.18 -11.32 16.12
CA LEU A 435 10.17 -10.09 16.92
C LEU A 435 11.33 -9.18 16.56
N LYS A 436 12.55 -9.73 16.34
CA LYS A 436 13.70 -8.98 15.85
C LYS A 436 13.44 -8.32 14.50
N PHE A 437 12.90 -9.08 13.55
CA PHE A 437 12.54 -8.62 12.21
C PHE A 437 11.55 -7.44 12.26
N LEU A 438 10.44 -7.61 12.99
CA LEU A 438 9.39 -6.60 13.09
C LEU A 438 9.85 -5.37 13.88
N ARG A 439 10.67 -5.53 14.91
CA ARG A 439 11.29 -4.40 15.64
C ARG A 439 12.11 -3.51 14.70
N SER A 440 12.86 -4.11 13.78
CA SER A 440 13.64 -3.36 12.79
C SER A 440 12.74 -2.59 11.82
N LEU A 441 11.65 -3.19 11.33
CA LEU A 441 10.67 -2.49 10.48
C LEU A 441 9.95 -1.35 11.22
N ILE A 442 9.57 -1.55 12.49
CA ILE A 442 8.96 -0.51 13.32
C ILE A 442 9.92 0.67 13.50
N ALA A 443 11.20 0.37 13.81
CA ALA A 443 12.23 1.39 13.94
C ALA A 443 12.43 2.15 12.62
N LYS A 444 12.42 1.45 11.49
CA LYS A 444 12.51 2.06 10.16
C LYS A 444 11.32 2.97 9.88
N ALA A 445 10.09 2.52 10.11
CA ALA A 445 8.88 3.34 9.95
C ALA A 445 8.96 4.63 10.75
N ARG A 446 9.31 4.54 12.05
CA ARG A 446 9.43 5.70 12.94
C ARG A 446 10.56 6.65 12.55
N SER A 447 11.65 6.14 11.94
CA SER A 447 12.76 6.97 11.46
C SER A 447 12.40 7.78 10.20
N MET A 448 11.45 7.27 9.40
CA MET A 448 11.00 7.94 8.18
C MET A 448 9.84 8.90 8.43
N ASP A 449 8.98 8.55 9.39
CA ASP A 449 7.78 9.33 9.71
C ASP A 449 7.38 9.09 11.17
N ASP A 450 7.61 10.07 11.99
CA ASP A 450 7.28 10.05 13.42
C ASP A 450 5.90 10.68 13.74
N THR A 451 5.16 11.11 12.73
CA THR A 451 3.86 11.81 12.86
C THR A 451 2.65 10.88 12.71
N ARG A 452 2.85 9.57 12.54
CA ARG A 452 1.82 8.55 12.47
C ARG A 452 2.03 7.50 13.57
N LEU A 453 0.94 6.80 13.88
CA LEU A 453 0.99 5.62 14.73
C LEU A 453 1.59 4.44 13.97
N VAL A 454 2.27 3.56 14.68
CA VAL A 454 2.79 2.30 14.13
C VAL A 454 2.05 1.14 14.77
N SER A 455 1.59 0.18 13.98
CA SER A 455 0.83 -0.97 14.44
C SER A 455 1.19 -2.26 13.69
N ALA A 456 0.55 -3.34 14.11
CA ALA A 456 0.51 -4.63 13.44
C ALA A 456 -0.81 -5.33 13.85
N ALA A 457 -1.40 -6.11 12.95
CA ALA A 457 -2.53 -6.96 13.31
C ALA A 457 -2.02 -8.25 13.94
N MET A 458 -2.14 -8.38 15.27
CA MET A 458 -1.72 -9.53 16.05
C MET A 458 -2.83 -10.58 16.12
N GLU A 459 -2.58 -11.69 16.79
CA GLU A 459 -3.56 -12.72 17.10
C GLU A 459 -4.05 -12.64 18.55
N LYS A 460 -5.29 -13.05 18.77
CA LYS A 460 -5.82 -13.22 20.13
C LYS A 460 -5.21 -14.41 20.84
N THR A 461 -5.13 -14.33 22.15
CA THR A 461 -4.70 -15.41 23.05
C THR A 461 -5.83 -15.81 23.98
N ARG A 462 -6.03 -17.12 24.18
CA ARG A 462 -7.03 -17.65 25.12
C ARG A 462 -6.39 -17.89 26.49
N LEU A 463 -6.89 -17.21 27.52
CA LEU A 463 -6.50 -17.43 28.92
C LEU A 463 -7.37 -18.48 29.59
N LYS A 464 -8.68 -18.44 29.33
CA LYS A 464 -9.72 -19.37 29.80
C LYS A 464 -10.75 -19.56 28.68
N PRO A 465 -11.65 -20.55 28.76
CA PRO A 465 -12.64 -20.79 27.69
C PRO A 465 -13.36 -19.55 27.19
N ASP A 466 -13.77 -18.64 28.09
CA ASP A 466 -14.50 -17.42 27.79
C ASP A 466 -13.74 -16.16 28.23
N LEU A 467 -12.41 -16.22 28.42
CA LEU A 467 -11.56 -15.07 28.71
C LEU A 467 -10.39 -15.00 27.72
N LEU A 468 -10.37 -13.94 26.92
CA LEU A 468 -9.41 -13.70 25.87
C LEU A 468 -8.54 -12.46 26.16
N THR A 469 -7.38 -12.41 25.53
CA THR A 469 -6.43 -11.31 25.58
C THR A 469 -5.57 -11.29 24.31
N VAL A 470 -4.59 -10.39 24.26
CA VAL A 470 -3.45 -10.43 23.35
C VAL A 470 -2.19 -10.59 24.20
N LYS A 471 -1.44 -11.68 23.99
CA LYS A 471 -0.13 -11.91 24.60
C LYS A 471 0.90 -12.01 23.48
N ASP A 472 1.45 -10.89 23.10
CA ASP A 472 2.44 -10.78 22.06
C ASP A 472 3.41 -9.66 22.44
N ASP A 473 4.70 -9.97 22.54
CA ASP A 473 5.76 -8.99 22.86
C ASP A 473 5.82 -7.84 21.86
N LEU A 474 5.23 -8.02 20.68
CA LEU A 474 5.06 -6.96 19.69
C LEU A 474 4.15 -5.82 20.21
N ALA A 475 3.21 -6.12 21.08
CA ALA A 475 2.31 -5.12 21.67
C ALA A 475 3.05 -4.02 22.45
N ASP A 476 4.24 -4.33 23.01
CA ASP A 476 5.07 -3.34 23.68
C ASP A 476 5.71 -2.34 22.70
N LEU A 477 5.97 -2.76 21.45
CA LEU A 477 6.71 -2.00 20.45
C LEU A 477 5.82 -1.09 19.59
N VAL A 478 4.52 -1.39 19.50
CA VAL A 478 3.53 -0.65 18.70
C VAL A 478 2.69 0.30 19.54
N ASP A 479 1.96 1.21 18.90
CA ASP A 479 1.17 2.23 19.58
C ASP A 479 -0.24 1.75 19.98
N LEU A 480 -0.73 0.67 19.36
CA LEU A 480 -2.07 0.11 19.54
C LEU A 480 -1.98 -1.39 19.82
N ILE A 481 -2.87 -1.92 20.67
CA ILE A 481 -3.10 -3.37 20.79
C ILE A 481 -4.10 -3.75 19.69
N SER A 482 -3.59 -4.00 18.49
CA SER A 482 -4.44 -4.35 17.33
C SER A 482 -4.37 -5.86 17.07
N PHE A 483 -5.53 -6.48 16.83
CA PHE A 483 -5.58 -7.92 16.63
C PHE A 483 -6.80 -8.37 15.83
N ASN A 484 -6.65 -9.53 15.20
CA ASN A 484 -7.72 -10.22 14.50
C ASN A 484 -8.44 -11.18 15.46
N GLN A 485 -9.76 -11.24 15.39
CA GLN A 485 -10.56 -12.17 16.14
C GLN A 485 -11.76 -12.63 15.34
N TYR A 486 -12.06 -13.93 15.44
CA TYR A 486 -13.18 -14.54 14.74
C TYR A 486 -14.00 -15.43 15.68
N VAL A 487 -14.31 -14.90 16.88
CA VAL A 487 -15.25 -15.53 17.81
C VAL A 487 -16.62 -15.62 17.13
N GLY A 488 -17.20 -16.82 17.13
CA GLY A 488 -18.44 -17.09 16.44
C GLY A 488 -18.31 -17.51 14.96
N TRP A 489 -17.08 -17.56 14.42
CA TRP A 489 -16.82 -18.05 13.06
C TRP A 489 -15.79 -19.18 13.02
N TYR A 490 -14.51 -18.89 13.36
CA TYR A 490 -13.45 -19.90 13.49
C TYR A 490 -13.31 -20.39 14.95
N ASP A 491 -13.88 -19.69 15.91
CA ASP A 491 -13.79 -19.94 17.32
C ASP A 491 -15.21 -20.05 17.93
N GLY A 492 -15.84 -21.21 17.72
CA GLY A 492 -17.20 -21.51 18.18
C GLY A 492 -18.30 -20.96 17.28
N GLU A 493 -19.54 -21.02 17.75
CA GLU A 493 -20.73 -20.49 17.10
C GLU A 493 -21.02 -19.06 17.60
N SER A 494 -21.96 -18.34 16.96
CA SER A 494 -22.23 -16.92 17.21
C SER A 494 -22.57 -16.61 18.67
N GLU A 495 -23.25 -17.54 19.39
CA GLU A 495 -23.61 -17.40 20.81
C GLU A 495 -22.40 -17.29 21.75
N LYS A 496 -21.23 -17.72 21.29
CA LYS A 496 -19.99 -17.58 22.07
C LYS A 496 -19.66 -16.11 22.34
N CYS A 497 -20.00 -15.20 21.44
CA CYS A 497 -19.80 -13.76 21.62
C CYS A 497 -20.50 -13.23 22.88
N ASP A 498 -21.63 -13.80 23.29
CA ASP A 498 -22.37 -13.32 24.47
C ASP A 498 -21.65 -13.64 25.79
N ARG A 499 -20.78 -14.67 25.83
CA ARG A 499 -20.06 -15.13 27.02
C ARG A 499 -18.62 -14.63 27.11
N VAL A 500 -17.98 -14.39 25.96
CA VAL A 500 -16.58 -13.98 25.91
C VAL A 500 -16.36 -12.62 26.56
N ASN A 501 -15.33 -12.55 27.40
CA ASN A 501 -14.80 -11.33 28.00
C ASN A 501 -13.34 -11.13 27.58
N TRP A 502 -12.89 -9.90 27.63
CA TRP A 502 -11.55 -9.49 27.23
C TRP A 502 -10.83 -8.80 28.39
N THR A 503 -9.52 -8.96 28.45
CA THR A 503 -8.63 -8.26 29.37
C THR A 503 -7.33 -7.92 28.67
N PHE A 504 -6.73 -6.79 29.01
CA PHE A 504 -5.45 -6.34 28.45
C PHE A 504 -4.55 -5.86 29.56
N GLU A 505 -3.26 -6.20 29.50
CA GLU A 505 -2.27 -5.84 30.52
C GLU A 505 -1.68 -4.43 30.29
N LEU A 506 -1.59 -3.98 29.02
CA LEU A 506 -1.05 -2.69 28.64
C LEU A 506 -2.13 -1.62 28.57
N GLU A 507 -1.83 -0.44 29.07
CA GLU A 507 -2.70 0.73 28.96
C GLU A 507 -2.50 1.42 27.58
N LYS A 508 -2.98 0.75 26.52
CA LYS A 508 -2.94 1.23 25.13
C LYS A 508 -4.33 1.12 24.50
N PRO A 509 -4.63 1.91 23.44
CA PRO A 509 -5.87 1.74 22.69
C PRO A 509 -5.97 0.32 22.12
N VAL A 510 -7.14 -0.29 22.25
CA VAL A 510 -7.46 -1.60 21.70
C VAL A 510 -8.13 -1.42 20.34
N PHE A 511 -7.68 -2.17 19.34
CA PHE A 511 -8.21 -2.08 17.98
C PHE A 511 -8.49 -3.47 17.42
N ILE A 512 -9.71 -3.73 16.99
CA ILE A 512 -10.05 -4.99 16.33
C ILE A 512 -9.84 -4.80 14.83
N SER A 513 -8.71 -5.31 14.32
CA SER A 513 -8.31 -5.16 12.93
C SER A 513 -9.04 -6.11 11.98
N GLU A 514 -9.58 -7.22 12.50
CA GLU A 514 -10.49 -8.09 11.74
C GLU A 514 -11.47 -8.81 12.65
N PHE A 515 -12.71 -8.98 12.17
CA PHE A 515 -13.74 -9.85 12.72
C PHE A 515 -14.84 -10.10 11.68
N GLY A 516 -15.66 -11.11 11.91
CA GLY A 516 -16.84 -11.38 11.10
C GLY A 516 -16.98 -12.83 10.67
N GLY A 517 -17.85 -13.07 9.73
CA GLY A 517 -18.15 -14.38 9.13
C GLY A 517 -18.66 -14.22 7.71
N GLY A 518 -18.78 -15.33 6.99
CA GLY A 518 -19.18 -15.33 5.58
C GLY A 518 -20.68 -15.58 5.38
N ALA A 519 -21.24 -14.93 4.35
CA ALA A 519 -22.56 -15.25 3.80
C ALA A 519 -22.55 -15.11 2.27
N VAL A 520 -23.34 -15.93 1.60
CA VAL A 520 -23.65 -15.74 0.18
C VAL A 520 -24.82 -14.77 0.08
N TYR A 521 -24.66 -13.70 -0.69
CA TYR A 521 -25.72 -12.71 -0.89
C TYR A 521 -26.98 -13.35 -1.46
N GLY A 522 -28.14 -13.07 -0.84
CA GLY A 522 -29.42 -13.67 -1.20
C GLY A 522 -29.64 -15.11 -0.70
N ARG A 523 -28.66 -15.71 -0.01
CA ARG A 523 -28.88 -17.00 0.64
C ARG A 523 -29.48 -16.80 2.03
N HIS A 524 -30.71 -17.29 2.21
CA HIS A 524 -31.48 -17.18 3.42
C HIS A 524 -31.66 -18.52 4.13
N GLY A 525 -31.79 -18.54 5.45
CA GLY A 525 -31.98 -19.72 6.28
C GLY A 525 -32.06 -19.39 7.76
N GLU A 526 -31.89 -20.41 8.60
CA GLU A 526 -31.90 -20.22 10.05
C GLU A 526 -30.67 -19.47 10.55
N ARG A 527 -30.80 -18.73 11.67
CA ARG A 527 -29.68 -17.99 12.29
C ARG A 527 -28.48 -18.85 12.70
N THR A 528 -28.67 -20.16 12.78
CA THR A 528 -27.62 -21.14 13.07
C THR A 528 -26.98 -21.74 11.80
N GLU A 529 -27.55 -21.49 10.63
CA GLU A 529 -27.05 -22.01 9.35
C GLU A 529 -25.95 -21.11 8.78
N ARG A 530 -24.72 -21.57 8.80
CA ARG A 530 -23.58 -20.84 8.26
C ARG A 530 -23.73 -20.52 6.77
N PHE A 531 -23.13 -19.42 6.34
CA PHE A 531 -23.20 -18.87 4.98
C PHE A 531 -24.57 -18.31 4.57
N THR A 532 -25.55 -18.24 5.47
CA THR A 532 -26.78 -17.49 5.27
C THR A 532 -26.58 -16.03 5.73
N GLU A 533 -27.38 -15.13 5.20
CA GLU A 533 -27.34 -13.72 5.63
C GLU A 533 -27.82 -13.57 7.08
N GLU A 534 -28.74 -14.41 7.53
CA GLU A 534 -29.27 -14.45 8.91
C GLU A 534 -28.20 -14.86 9.92
N TYR A 535 -27.35 -15.85 9.59
CA TYR A 535 -26.21 -16.23 10.45
C TYR A 535 -25.21 -15.08 10.57
N MET A 536 -24.86 -14.47 9.43
CA MET A 536 -23.92 -13.36 9.40
C MET A 536 -24.46 -12.16 10.19
N GLU A 537 -25.75 -11.82 10.04
CA GLU A 537 -26.44 -10.76 10.80
C GLU A 537 -26.36 -11.03 12.31
N ASP A 538 -26.75 -12.24 12.76
CA ASP A 538 -26.72 -12.64 14.19
C ASP A 538 -25.30 -12.55 14.75
N LEU A 539 -24.31 -13.05 14.01
CA LEU A 539 -22.90 -12.97 14.39
C LEU A 539 -22.45 -11.52 14.59
N TYR A 540 -22.82 -10.63 13.69
CA TYR A 540 -22.43 -9.22 13.80
C TYR A 540 -23.17 -8.51 14.95
N GLU A 541 -24.46 -8.78 15.16
CA GLU A 541 -25.22 -8.26 16.31
C GLU A 541 -24.59 -8.68 17.64
N ARG A 542 -24.20 -9.97 17.78
CA ARG A 542 -23.56 -10.48 18.98
C ARG A 542 -22.13 -9.95 19.13
N SER A 543 -21.37 -9.81 18.03
CA SER A 543 -20.05 -9.20 18.04
C SER A 543 -20.11 -7.77 18.56
N VAL A 544 -21.05 -6.96 18.08
CA VAL A 544 -21.24 -5.57 18.57
C VAL A 544 -21.54 -5.55 20.07
N ARG A 545 -22.39 -6.49 20.58
CA ARG A 545 -22.65 -6.59 22.02
C ARG A 545 -21.39 -6.99 22.81
N MET A 546 -20.55 -7.89 22.27
CA MET A 546 -19.26 -8.25 22.86
C MET A 546 -18.32 -7.04 22.89
N PHE A 547 -18.22 -6.28 21.81
CA PHE A 547 -17.33 -5.11 21.69
C PHE A 547 -17.74 -3.98 22.64
N LYS A 548 -19.01 -3.74 22.84
CA LYS A 548 -19.52 -2.77 23.85
C LYS A 548 -19.05 -3.08 25.30
N ARG A 549 -18.61 -4.33 25.57
CA ARG A 549 -18.04 -4.74 26.86
C ARG A 549 -16.50 -4.77 26.90
N MET A 550 -15.83 -4.54 25.74
CA MET A 550 -14.39 -4.65 25.63
C MET A 550 -13.69 -3.41 26.21
N PRO A 551 -12.80 -3.55 27.20
CA PRO A 551 -12.11 -2.42 27.78
C PRO A 551 -11.14 -1.78 26.78
N GLY A 552 -11.12 -0.45 26.74
CA GLY A 552 -10.17 0.33 25.92
C GLY A 552 -10.36 0.23 24.42
N LEU A 553 -11.49 -0.30 23.93
CA LEU A 553 -11.77 -0.38 22.50
C LEU A 553 -11.86 1.01 21.88
N ALA A 554 -10.99 1.30 20.91
CA ALA A 554 -10.87 2.58 20.22
C ALA A 554 -11.12 2.50 18.71
N GLY A 555 -11.29 1.30 18.15
CA GLY A 555 -11.58 1.15 16.73
C GLY A 555 -11.83 -0.30 16.31
N THR A 556 -12.53 -0.43 15.18
CA THR A 556 -12.82 -1.73 14.57
C THR A 556 -12.82 -1.65 13.04
N THR A 557 -12.36 -2.72 12.40
CA THR A 557 -12.48 -2.92 10.95
C THR A 557 -12.96 -4.34 10.66
N PRO A 558 -14.26 -4.55 10.41
CA PRO A 558 -14.75 -5.86 9.99
C PRO A 558 -14.01 -6.36 8.75
N TRP A 559 -13.83 -7.66 8.67
CA TRP A 559 -13.29 -8.36 7.53
C TRP A 559 -14.44 -8.91 6.69
N VAL A 560 -14.82 -8.29 5.62
CA VAL A 560 -14.20 -7.23 4.81
C VAL A 560 -15.30 -6.41 4.13
N LEU A 561 -15.00 -5.29 3.48
CA LEU A 561 -16.01 -4.47 2.80
C LEU A 561 -16.73 -5.26 1.70
N LYS A 562 -15.98 -5.89 0.78
CA LYS A 562 -16.52 -6.59 -0.39
C LYS A 562 -16.00 -8.02 -0.45
N ASP A 563 -16.84 -8.95 -0.92
CA ASP A 563 -16.37 -10.30 -1.29
C ASP A 563 -15.22 -10.17 -2.30
N PHE A 564 -14.12 -10.87 -2.05
CA PHE A 564 -12.91 -10.80 -2.86
C PHE A 564 -12.44 -12.19 -3.29
N ARG A 565 -11.71 -12.26 -4.40
CA ARG A 565 -11.21 -13.51 -4.92
C ARG A 565 -10.07 -14.08 -4.08
N SER A 566 -10.16 -15.38 -3.81
CA SER A 566 -9.11 -16.13 -3.14
C SER A 566 -9.06 -17.57 -3.63
N PRO A 567 -7.90 -18.06 -4.11
CA PRO A 567 -7.77 -19.43 -4.62
C PRO A 567 -7.91 -20.49 -3.52
N ARG A 568 -7.96 -20.07 -2.25
CA ARG A 568 -8.19 -20.95 -1.10
C ARG A 568 -9.66 -21.23 -0.80
N ARG A 569 -10.58 -20.55 -1.46
CA ARG A 569 -12.01 -20.56 -1.15
C ARG A 569 -12.80 -21.38 -2.18
N GLN A 570 -12.67 -22.73 -2.05
CA GLN A 570 -13.09 -23.67 -3.11
C GLN A 570 -14.40 -24.42 -2.79
N MET A 571 -15.17 -24.04 -1.76
CA MET A 571 -16.45 -24.70 -1.44
C MET A 571 -17.46 -24.41 -2.55
N VAL A 572 -17.75 -25.47 -3.34
CA VAL A 572 -18.62 -25.38 -4.53
C VAL A 572 -20.03 -24.90 -4.17
N GLY A 573 -20.57 -23.97 -4.94
CA GLY A 573 -21.89 -23.38 -4.78
C GLY A 573 -22.01 -22.42 -3.57
N ILE A 574 -20.92 -22.16 -2.86
CA ILE A 574 -20.85 -21.22 -1.73
C ILE A 574 -19.73 -20.21 -1.94
N GLN A 575 -18.51 -20.69 -2.02
CA GLN A 575 -17.34 -19.81 -2.15
C GLN A 575 -16.97 -19.55 -3.59
N ASP A 576 -16.81 -20.59 -4.40
CA ASP A 576 -16.52 -20.51 -5.85
C ASP A 576 -15.42 -19.46 -6.14
N ASP A 577 -14.26 -19.65 -5.51
CA ASP A 577 -13.10 -18.73 -5.55
C ASP A 577 -13.28 -17.38 -4.82
N PHE A 578 -14.34 -17.19 -4.06
CA PHE A 578 -14.52 -15.96 -3.28
C PHE A 578 -14.45 -16.19 -1.77
N ASN A 579 -13.74 -15.32 -1.08
CA ASN A 579 -13.93 -15.12 0.34
C ASN A 579 -15.25 -14.36 0.55
N ARG A 580 -16.27 -15.04 1.10
CA ARG A 580 -17.64 -14.54 1.24
C ARG A 580 -17.86 -13.73 2.53
N LYS A 581 -16.79 -13.21 3.15
CA LYS A 581 -16.89 -12.36 4.35
C LYS A 581 -17.20 -10.90 4.05
N GLY A 582 -17.31 -10.52 2.78
CA GLY A 582 -17.72 -9.17 2.39
C GLY A 582 -19.06 -8.78 3.02
N LEU A 583 -19.15 -7.57 3.56
CA LEU A 583 -20.41 -6.93 3.93
C LEU A 583 -21.22 -6.55 2.69
N VAL A 584 -20.52 -6.34 1.60
CA VAL A 584 -21.02 -6.14 0.24
C VAL A 584 -20.64 -7.34 -0.61
N SER A 585 -21.54 -7.85 -1.41
CA SER A 585 -21.26 -8.96 -2.33
C SER A 585 -20.27 -8.52 -3.45
N ASP A 586 -19.73 -9.50 -4.18
CA ASP A 586 -18.94 -9.24 -5.38
C ASP A 586 -19.70 -8.41 -6.43
N GLN A 587 -21.04 -8.49 -6.45
CA GLN A 587 -21.92 -7.74 -7.35
C GLN A 587 -22.38 -6.37 -6.78
N GLY A 588 -21.95 -5.98 -5.59
CA GLY A 588 -22.33 -4.71 -4.97
C GLY A 588 -23.59 -4.75 -4.09
N GLY A 589 -24.21 -5.93 -3.89
CA GLY A 589 -25.36 -6.09 -2.98
C GLY A 589 -24.95 -6.01 -1.51
N ARG A 590 -25.65 -5.19 -0.71
CA ARG A 590 -25.41 -5.05 0.74
C ARG A 590 -26.04 -6.23 1.46
N LYS A 591 -25.23 -7.01 2.19
CA LYS A 591 -25.72 -8.11 3.03
C LYS A 591 -26.32 -7.57 4.33
N LYS A 592 -27.15 -8.35 5.04
CA LYS A 592 -27.82 -7.91 6.27
C LYS A 592 -26.84 -7.38 7.33
N ALA A 593 -25.66 -7.99 7.48
CA ALA A 593 -24.63 -7.54 8.41
C ALA A 593 -24.08 -6.13 8.11
N TYR A 594 -24.14 -5.66 6.85
CA TYR A 594 -23.79 -4.28 6.50
C TYR A 594 -24.65 -3.28 7.29
N PHE A 595 -25.95 -3.51 7.37
CA PHE A 595 -26.87 -2.64 8.09
C PHE A 595 -26.73 -2.74 9.62
N VAL A 596 -26.24 -3.87 10.14
CA VAL A 596 -25.86 -3.98 11.57
C VAL A 596 -24.71 -3.02 11.88
N MET A 597 -23.68 -3.02 11.04
CA MET A 597 -22.54 -2.13 11.21
C MET A 597 -22.92 -0.67 11.03
N GLN A 598 -23.75 -0.35 10.03
CA GLN A 598 -24.25 1.00 9.80
C GLN A 598 -24.96 1.56 11.05
N ARG A 599 -25.91 0.80 11.60
CA ARG A 599 -26.62 1.22 12.83
C ARG A 599 -25.66 1.47 14.00
N TRP A 600 -24.69 0.58 14.20
CA TRP A 600 -23.71 0.75 15.28
C TRP A 600 -22.78 1.93 15.07
N TYR A 601 -22.35 2.16 13.83
CA TYR A 601 -21.49 3.30 13.51
C TYR A 601 -22.23 4.64 13.63
N ASP A 602 -23.50 4.68 13.33
CA ASP A 602 -24.36 5.85 13.59
C ASP A 602 -24.50 6.14 15.10
N GLU A 603 -24.57 5.12 15.95
CA GLU A 603 -24.56 5.29 17.42
C GLU A 603 -23.22 5.87 17.88
N LEU A 604 -22.11 5.30 17.42
CA LEU A 604 -20.76 5.76 17.79
C LEU A 604 -20.47 7.16 17.27
N GLU A 605 -20.95 7.51 16.08
CA GLU A 605 -20.79 8.86 15.56
C GLU A 605 -21.41 9.89 16.49
N LYS A 606 -22.61 9.64 16.98
CA LYS A 606 -23.30 10.54 17.93
C LYS A 606 -22.57 10.64 19.27
N GLN A 607 -21.88 9.56 19.69
CA GLN A 607 -21.15 9.51 20.96
C GLN A 607 -19.84 10.30 20.91
N TYR A 608 -19.14 10.34 19.75
CA TYR A 608 -17.80 10.91 19.58
C TYR A 608 -17.77 12.23 18.78
N ARG A 609 -18.91 12.82 18.53
CA ARG A 609 -19.04 14.17 17.91
C ARG A 609 -18.61 15.33 18.85
#